data_62b55ad17d98505c1113352b870afacd
#
_entry.id   62b55ad17d98505c1113352b870afacd
#
_cell.length_a   1.000
_cell.length_b   1.000
_cell.length_c   1.000
_cell.angle_alpha   90.00
_cell.angle_beta   90.00
_cell.angle_gamma   90.00
#
_symmetry.space_group_name_H-M   'P 1'
#
loop_
_entity.id
_entity.type
_entity.pdbx_description
1 polymer ?
#
loop_
_entity_poly.entity_id
_entity_poly.type
_entity_poly.pdbx_seq_one_letter_code
_entity_poly.pdbx_strand_id
1 'polypeptide(L)' 'MTSRKSIKSALESMMFTWGEPLSAKTAAEVVNINWKEAYECFKELEREYEEEGRGIRIREVNKAFQFVTLADNSEYIE' A
#
# COMPACT_ATOMS: atom_id res chain seq x y z
N MET A 1 -13.05 12.23 -13.89
CA MET A 1 -13.18 10.89 -13.35
C MET A 1 -11.82 10.33 -12.96
N THR A 2 -11.73 9.77 -11.79
CA THR A 2 -10.46 9.27 -11.28
C THR A 2 -10.27 7.83 -11.71
N SER A 3 -9.16 7.55 -12.41
CA SER A 3 -8.88 6.20 -12.85
C SER A 3 -8.30 5.40 -11.69
N ARG A 4 -8.38 4.07 -11.81
CA ARG A 4 -7.79 3.22 -10.77
C ARG A 4 -6.29 3.47 -10.66
N LYS A 5 -5.63 3.73 -11.76
CA LYS A 5 -4.20 4.02 -11.73
C LYS A 5 -3.90 5.26 -10.89
N SER A 6 -4.71 6.30 -11.05
CA SER A 6 -4.54 7.50 -10.25
C SER A 6 -4.81 7.24 -8.79
N ILE A 7 -5.83 6.44 -8.49
CA ILE A 7 -6.14 6.08 -7.12
C ILE A 7 -4.97 5.35 -6.49
N LYS A 8 -4.42 4.37 -7.20
CA LYS A 8 -3.31 3.60 -6.67
C LYS A 8 -2.10 4.48 -6.42
N SER A 9 -1.85 5.43 -7.32
CA SER A 9 -0.75 6.35 -7.15
C SER A 9 -0.93 7.21 -5.91
N ALA A 10 -2.15 7.69 -5.69
CA ALA A 10 -2.43 8.49 -4.51
C ALA A 10 -2.27 7.69 -3.23
N LEU A 11 -2.77 6.45 -3.23
CA LEU A 11 -2.65 5.60 -2.07
C LEU A 11 -1.20 5.30 -1.74
N GLU A 12 -0.40 5.08 -2.77
CA GLU A 12 1.01 4.80 -2.58
C GLU A 12 1.71 6.00 -1.95
N SER A 13 1.41 7.20 -2.45
CA SER A 13 1.99 8.41 -1.91
C SER A 13 1.59 8.61 -0.46
N MET A 14 0.32 8.33 -0.15
CA MET A 14 -0.16 8.47 1.21
C MET A 14 0.58 7.53 2.16
N MET A 15 0.83 6.30 1.71
CA MET A 15 1.53 5.35 2.54
C MET A 15 2.95 5.81 2.85
N PHE A 16 3.61 6.43 1.88
CA PHE A 16 4.96 6.92 2.10
C PHE A 16 5.01 8.01 3.18
N THR A 17 3.97 8.80 3.26
CA THR A 17 4.00 9.94 4.17
C THR A 17 3.26 9.70 5.48
N TRP A 18 2.54 8.58 5.58
CA TRP A 18 1.68 8.39 6.74
C TRP A 18 2.42 8.03 8.01
N GLY A 19 3.53 7.31 7.88
CA GLY A 19 4.35 7.00 9.03
C GLY A 19 3.82 5.88 9.91
N GLU A 20 2.67 5.36 9.62
CA GLU A 20 2.07 4.25 10.34
C GLU A 20 1.12 3.55 9.38
N PRO A 21 0.61 2.38 9.74
CA PRO A 21 -0.29 1.67 8.83
C PRO A 21 -1.48 2.54 8.47
N LEU A 22 -1.80 2.59 7.19
CA LEU A 22 -2.88 3.42 6.66
C LEU A 22 -4.07 2.53 6.39
N SER A 23 -5.18 2.76 7.07
CA SER A 23 -6.34 1.91 6.88
C SER A 23 -7.01 2.23 5.54
N ALA A 24 -7.60 1.19 4.95
CA ALA A 24 -8.32 1.38 3.70
C ALA A 24 -9.47 2.35 3.87
N LYS A 25 -10.11 2.34 5.03
CA LYS A 25 -11.22 3.23 5.29
C LYS A 25 -10.77 4.69 5.32
N THR A 26 -9.68 4.96 6.04
CA THR A 26 -9.16 6.31 6.11
C THR A 26 -8.71 6.78 4.74
N ALA A 27 -8.00 5.93 4.01
CA ALA A 27 -7.54 6.29 2.67
C ALA A 27 -8.71 6.58 1.75
N ALA A 28 -9.77 5.77 1.86
CA ALA A 28 -10.95 5.97 1.01
C ALA A 28 -11.58 7.32 1.27
N GLU A 29 -11.61 7.74 2.53
CA GLU A 29 -12.18 9.04 2.86
C GLU A 29 -11.37 10.17 2.26
N VAL A 30 -10.05 10.05 2.31
CA VAL A 30 -9.19 11.10 1.80
C VAL A 30 -9.31 11.25 0.29
N VAL A 31 -9.34 10.12 -0.43
CA VAL A 31 -9.43 10.19 -1.88
C VAL A 31 -10.87 10.12 -2.38
N ASN A 32 -11.83 10.09 -1.46
CA ASN A 32 -13.25 10.19 -1.76
C ASN A 32 -13.73 9.06 -2.65
N ILE A 33 -13.43 7.84 -2.24
CA ILE A 33 -13.91 6.65 -2.93
C ILE A 33 -14.49 5.67 -1.91
N ASN A 34 -15.09 4.61 -2.42
CA ASN A 34 -15.62 3.56 -1.57
C ASN A 34 -14.46 2.79 -0.92
N TRP A 35 -14.62 2.43 0.35
CA TRP A 35 -13.53 1.76 1.04
C TRP A 35 -13.18 0.41 0.43
N LYS A 36 -14.17 -0.25 -0.17
CA LYS A 36 -13.90 -1.53 -0.84
C LYS A 36 -13.00 -1.32 -2.04
N GLU A 37 -13.22 -0.24 -2.77
CA GLU A 37 -12.37 0.08 -3.91
C GLU A 37 -10.96 0.41 -3.43
N ALA A 38 -10.85 1.17 -2.35
CA ALA A 38 -9.54 1.47 -1.80
C ALA A 38 -8.83 0.20 -1.38
N TYR A 39 -9.56 -0.70 -0.72
CA TYR A 39 -8.99 -1.96 -0.28
C TYR A 39 -8.47 -2.77 -1.46
N GLU A 40 -9.27 -2.85 -2.53
CA GLU A 40 -8.85 -3.59 -3.71
C GLU A 40 -7.61 -2.97 -4.35
N CYS A 41 -7.55 -1.65 -4.37
CA CYS A 41 -6.37 -0.97 -4.92
C CYS A 41 -5.13 -1.28 -4.09
N PHE A 42 -5.27 -1.29 -2.77
CA PHE A 42 -4.16 -1.65 -1.91
C PHE A 42 -3.70 -3.08 -2.17
N LYS A 43 -4.65 -4.00 -2.36
CA LYS A 43 -4.27 -5.39 -2.63
C LYS A 43 -3.57 -5.52 -3.97
N GLU A 44 -3.98 -4.72 -4.95
CA GLU A 44 -3.29 -4.72 -6.22
C GLU A 44 -1.88 -4.19 -6.09
N LEU A 45 -1.71 -3.11 -5.32
CA LEU A 45 -0.38 -2.58 -5.07
C LEU A 45 0.49 -3.60 -4.35
N GLU A 46 -0.07 -4.29 -3.38
CA GLU A 46 0.66 -5.31 -2.65
C GLU A 46 1.20 -6.37 -3.59
N ARG A 47 0.33 -6.83 -4.50
CA ARG A 47 0.75 -7.85 -5.46
C ARG A 47 1.79 -7.34 -6.43
N GLU A 48 1.62 -6.09 -6.89
CA GLU A 48 2.57 -5.53 -7.84
C GLU A 48 3.95 -5.40 -7.23
N TYR A 49 4.02 -4.96 -5.98
CA TYR A 49 5.31 -4.86 -5.31
C TYR A 49 5.96 -6.24 -5.17
N GLU A 50 5.15 -7.24 -4.87
CA GLU A 50 5.67 -8.58 -4.73
C GLU A 50 6.17 -9.13 -6.06
N GLU A 51 5.42 -8.90 -7.12
CA GLU A 51 5.79 -9.42 -8.42
C GLU A 51 7.04 -8.77 -8.97
N GLU A 52 7.25 -7.51 -8.64
CA GLU A 52 8.43 -6.80 -9.12
C GLU A 52 9.69 -7.20 -8.39
N GLY A 53 9.55 -7.91 -7.28
CA GLY A 53 10.72 -8.37 -6.57
C GLY A 53 11.53 -7.29 -5.89
N ARG A 54 10.88 -6.18 -5.58
CA ARG A 54 11.57 -5.07 -4.93
C ARG A 54 11.91 -5.41 -3.48
N GLY A 55 12.81 -4.64 -2.92
CA GLY A 55 13.15 -4.79 -1.52
C GLY A 55 12.10 -4.26 -0.58
N ILE A 56 11.07 -3.62 -1.11
CA ILE A 56 9.97 -3.09 -0.32
C ILE A 56 8.72 -3.89 -0.63
N ARG A 57 7.98 -4.19 0.42
CA ARG A 57 6.71 -4.90 0.27
C ARG A 57 5.63 -4.09 0.97
N ILE A 58 4.38 -4.40 0.63
CA ILE A 58 3.22 -3.82 1.30
C ILE A 58 2.61 -4.92 2.14
N ARG A 59 2.33 -4.60 3.40
CA ARG A 59 1.80 -5.57 4.34
C ARG A 59 0.46 -5.09 4.86
N GLU A 60 -0.49 -6.00 4.96
CA GLU A 60 -1.80 -5.70 5.49
C GLU A 60 -1.92 -6.17 6.93
N VAL A 61 -2.42 -5.30 7.79
CA VAL A 61 -2.72 -5.64 9.18
C VAL A 61 -4.06 -5.03 9.51
N ASN A 62 -5.08 -5.86 9.72
CA ASN A 62 -6.42 -5.38 10.07
C ASN A 62 -6.94 -4.35 9.09
N LYS A 63 -6.80 -4.64 7.80
CA LYS A 63 -7.27 -3.77 6.72
C LYS A 63 -6.56 -2.43 6.69
N ALA A 64 -5.41 -2.34 7.32
CA ALA A 64 -4.51 -1.21 7.18
C ALA A 64 -3.26 -1.71 6.47
N PHE A 65 -2.62 -0.82 5.74
CA PHE A 65 -1.50 -1.19 4.90
C PHE A 65 -0.29 -0.34 5.22
N GLN A 66 0.88 -0.94 5.13
CA GLN A 66 2.11 -0.23 5.41
C GLN A 66 3.21 -0.81 4.55
N PHE A 67 4.23 0.00 4.31
CA PHE A 67 5.43 -0.48 3.65
C PHE A 67 6.30 -1.19 4.67
N VAL A 68 6.86 -2.33 4.25
CA VAL A 68 7.85 -3.03 5.05
C VAL A 68 9.01 -3.34 4.13
N THR A 69 10.18 -3.45 4.70
CA THR A 69 11.36 -3.76 3.90
C THR A 69 11.73 -5.22 4.10
N LEU A 70 12.38 -5.76 3.08
CA LEU A 70 12.90 -7.11 3.20
C LEU A 70 14.22 -7.13 3.96
N ALA A 71 14.57 -6.02 4.55
CA ALA A 71 15.76 -5.97 5.39
C ALA A 71 15.61 -6.90 6.56
N ASP A 72 14.40 -7.35 6.83
CA ASP A 72 14.22 -8.39 7.83
C ASP A 72 14.98 -9.63 7.46
N ASN A 73 15.30 -9.76 6.20
CA ASN A 73 16.15 -10.83 5.74
C ASN A 73 17.59 -10.37 5.80
N SER A 74 17.97 -9.96 6.95
CA SER A 74 19.27 -9.33 7.12
C SER A 74 20.41 -10.25 6.77
N GLU A 75 20.15 -11.52 6.70
CA GLU A 75 21.20 -12.45 6.29
C GLU A 75 21.71 -12.14 4.90
N TYR A 76 20.93 -11.38 4.12
CA TYR A 76 21.40 -11.00 2.80
C TYR A 76 22.32 -9.82 2.83
N ILE A 77 22.40 -9.14 3.93
CA ILE A 77 23.08 -7.87 3.98
C ILE A 77 24.47 -8.02 4.55
N GLU A 78 24.73 -9.12 5.11
CA GLU A 78 26.03 -9.29 5.73
C GLU A 78 27.19 -9.21 4.79
#